data_910776bcab6d7114cd68eb86a0a4a1db
#
_entry.id   910776bcab6d7114cd68eb86a0a4a1db
#
_cell.length_a   1.000
_cell.length_b   1.000
_cell.length_c   1.000
_cell.angle_alpha   90.00
_cell.angle_beta   90.00
_cell.angle_gamma   90.00
#
_symmetry.space_group_name_H-M   'P 1'
#
loop_
_entity.id
_entity.type
_entity.pdbx_description
1 polymer ?
#
loop_
_entity_poly.entity_id
_entity_poly.type
_entity_poly.pdbx_seq_one_letter_code
_entity_poly.pdbx_strand_id
1 'polypeptide(L)'
;DVYKRQVNTLSNALLQYMIFQDKSSYIDELTDKEIYELQISELTGDINRASNYEAEIFYCGTMPFDNAYEVLSKNLPLVANEKPTTSPQDKTMATVTENTVYFLPNSDAEQAQIYFFMPMEKFDKKDDVIRDAFNQYFSGGFNGLVLDEIRGKRSMAYSAGAYIGTPSLPGNPTYLFGNIGTQNDKANDALDVFMGLITDMPKNADRIDNIKSYMRQEMLTTHPSFRNKAEYMRSLQRVGYNDDPTKENLPKVDALTFDDIVKYYEENVKGKPYCIGIMGNPKDIDVKKLEKYGKVVKLNERKLFNTKDALF
;
A
#
# COMPACT_ATOMS: atom_id res chain seq x y z
N ASP A 1 1.67 -20.14 -19.36
CA ASP A 1 0.94 -20.20 -18.10
C ASP A 1 -0.27 -19.27 -18.16
N VAL A 2 -1.48 -19.87 -18.21
CA VAL A 2 -2.76 -19.13 -18.35
C VAL A 2 -2.99 -18.18 -17.14
N TYR A 3 -2.56 -18.56 -15.96
CA TYR A 3 -2.71 -17.76 -14.74
C TYR A 3 -1.94 -16.43 -14.83
N LYS A 4 -0.70 -16.46 -15.30
CA LYS A 4 0.14 -15.24 -15.42
C LYS A 4 -0.40 -14.24 -16.44
N ARG A 5 -1.25 -14.68 -17.38
CA ARG A 5 -1.88 -13.84 -18.41
C ARG A 5 -3.21 -13.23 -17.99
N GLN A 6 -3.74 -13.60 -16.83
CA GLN A 6 -4.96 -12.98 -16.33
C GLN A 6 -4.72 -11.48 -16.04
N VAL A 7 -5.66 -10.65 -16.45
CA VAL A 7 -5.57 -9.18 -16.32
C VAL A 7 -5.25 -8.74 -14.89
N ASN A 8 -5.90 -9.35 -13.90
CA ASN A 8 -5.66 -9.03 -12.49
C ASN A 8 -4.26 -9.43 -12.03
N THR A 9 -3.75 -10.57 -12.46
CA THR A 9 -2.40 -11.04 -12.10
C THR A 9 -1.35 -10.14 -12.72
N LEU A 10 -1.49 -9.78 -14.00
CA LEU A 10 -0.60 -8.86 -14.69
C LEU A 10 -0.60 -7.47 -14.04
N SER A 11 -1.77 -6.99 -13.68
CA SER A 11 -1.96 -5.70 -13.02
C SER A 11 -1.25 -5.66 -11.67
N ASN A 12 -1.42 -6.70 -10.85
CA ASN A 12 -0.74 -6.83 -9.55
C ASN A 12 0.77 -7.01 -9.72
N ALA A 13 1.22 -7.76 -10.73
CA ALA A 13 2.64 -7.93 -11.01
C ALA A 13 3.30 -6.62 -11.45
N LEU A 14 2.60 -5.80 -12.26
CA LEU A 14 3.05 -4.45 -12.60
C LEU A 14 3.18 -3.57 -11.36
N LEU A 15 2.17 -3.58 -10.48
CA LEU A 15 2.21 -2.84 -9.22
C LEU A 15 3.38 -3.26 -8.35
N GLN A 16 3.58 -4.57 -8.14
CA GLN A 16 4.70 -5.10 -7.36
C GLN A 16 6.05 -4.74 -7.98
N TYR A 17 6.17 -4.83 -9.30
CA TYR A 17 7.38 -4.42 -10.00
C TYR A 17 7.65 -2.91 -9.85
N MET A 18 6.64 -2.08 -9.96
CA MET A 18 6.76 -0.63 -9.79
C MET A 18 7.32 -0.26 -8.40
N ILE A 19 6.88 -0.96 -7.35
CA ILE A 19 7.26 -0.67 -5.96
C ILE A 19 8.59 -1.33 -5.58
N PHE A 20 8.84 -2.58 -6.00
CA PHE A 20 9.94 -3.40 -5.51
C PHE A 20 10.99 -3.77 -6.57
N GLN A 21 10.74 -3.46 -7.85
CA GLN A 21 11.61 -3.81 -8.98
C GLN A 21 11.94 -5.31 -9.00
N ASP A 22 13.21 -5.66 -9.11
CA ASP A 22 13.68 -7.06 -9.16
C ASP A 22 13.43 -7.85 -7.86
N LYS A 23 12.98 -7.18 -6.79
CA LYS A 23 12.51 -7.80 -5.53
C LYS A 23 11.00 -8.01 -5.48
N SER A 24 10.29 -7.84 -6.59
CA SER A 24 8.86 -8.16 -6.70
C SER A 24 8.60 -9.61 -6.27
N SER A 25 7.49 -9.83 -5.53
CA SER A 25 7.09 -11.19 -5.13
C SER A 25 6.85 -12.11 -6.32
N TYR A 26 6.38 -11.57 -7.45
CA TYR A 26 6.17 -12.34 -8.67
C TYR A 26 7.49 -12.77 -9.36
N ILE A 27 8.60 -12.07 -9.11
CA ILE A 27 9.93 -12.45 -9.60
C ILE A 27 10.60 -13.44 -8.63
N ASP A 28 10.36 -13.29 -7.32
CA ASP A 28 10.89 -14.17 -6.28
C ASP A 28 10.10 -15.49 -6.13
N GLU A 29 8.93 -15.60 -6.77
CA GLU A 29 8.09 -16.79 -6.74
C GLU A 29 8.83 -17.99 -7.33
N LEU A 30 8.68 -19.15 -6.69
CA LEU A 30 9.23 -20.40 -7.22
C LEU A 30 8.61 -20.72 -8.57
N THR A 31 9.41 -21.25 -9.49
CA THR A 31 8.92 -21.79 -10.75
C THR A 31 8.13 -23.08 -10.52
N ASP A 32 7.27 -23.47 -11.46
CA ASP A 32 6.55 -24.76 -11.40
C ASP A 32 7.51 -25.93 -11.20
N LYS A 33 8.67 -25.90 -11.86
CA LYS A 33 9.71 -26.93 -11.72
C LYS A 33 10.28 -26.96 -10.31
N GLU A 34 10.66 -25.81 -9.76
CA GLU A 34 11.17 -25.71 -8.39
C GLU A 34 10.13 -26.21 -7.37
N ILE A 35 8.83 -25.92 -7.58
CA ILE A 35 7.73 -26.42 -6.73
C ILE A 35 7.63 -27.95 -6.81
N TYR A 36 7.69 -28.55 -8.01
CA TYR A 36 7.65 -30.00 -8.16
C TYR A 36 8.86 -30.73 -7.61
N GLU A 37 10.01 -30.07 -7.53
CA GLU A 37 11.26 -30.62 -6.97
C GLU A 37 11.33 -30.49 -5.46
N LEU A 38 10.47 -29.68 -4.79
CA LEU A 38 10.45 -29.51 -3.34
C LEU A 38 10.25 -30.83 -2.60
N GLN A 39 11.08 -31.06 -1.58
CA GLN A 39 10.94 -32.21 -0.70
C GLN A 39 10.17 -31.83 0.57
N ILE A 40 9.37 -32.75 1.09
CA ILE A 40 8.63 -32.55 2.35
C ILE A 40 9.59 -32.17 3.50
N SER A 41 10.81 -32.73 3.51
CA SER A 41 11.82 -32.42 4.51
C SER A 41 12.28 -30.96 4.50
N GLU A 42 12.28 -30.30 3.34
CA GLU A 42 12.61 -28.88 3.22
C GLU A 42 11.50 -28.00 3.84
N LEU A 43 10.23 -28.31 3.50
CA LEU A 43 9.09 -27.61 4.08
C LEU A 43 8.99 -27.77 5.59
N THR A 44 9.18 -29.01 6.09
CA THR A 44 9.20 -29.26 7.54
C THR A 44 10.40 -28.60 8.23
N GLY A 45 11.55 -28.53 7.53
CA GLY A 45 12.74 -27.81 7.97
C GLY A 45 12.47 -26.31 8.13
N ASP A 46 11.73 -25.69 7.20
CA ASP A 46 11.36 -24.29 7.26
C ASP A 46 10.39 -23.99 8.41
N ILE A 47 9.39 -24.86 8.62
CA ILE A 47 8.48 -24.76 9.76
C ILE A 47 9.26 -24.86 11.09
N ASN A 48 10.17 -25.80 11.20
CA ASN A 48 11.00 -25.96 12.39
C ASN A 48 11.92 -24.75 12.61
N ARG A 49 12.45 -24.13 11.55
CA ARG A 49 13.22 -22.89 11.65
C ARG A 49 12.35 -21.72 12.11
N ALA A 50 11.10 -21.64 11.63
CA ALA A 50 10.18 -20.59 12.04
C ALA A 50 9.88 -20.62 13.54
N SER A 51 9.88 -21.81 14.18
CA SER A 51 9.68 -21.95 15.63
C SER A 51 10.86 -21.40 16.46
N ASN A 52 12.01 -21.09 15.85
CA ASN A 52 13.16 -20.49 16.52
C ASN A 52 13.13 -18.95 16.51
N TYR A 53 12.14 -18.34 15.88
CA TYR A 53 11.95 -16.89 15.95
C TYR A 53 11.21 -16.50 17.23
N GLU A 54 11.38 -15.24 17.64
CA GLU A 54 10.58 -14.66 18.72
C GLU A 54 9.09 -14.76 18.36
N ALA A 55 8.31 -15.34 19.25
CA ALA A 55 6.88 -15.53 19.07
C ALA A 55 6.10 -14.81 20.15
N GLU A 56 5.05 -14.09 19.74
CA GLU A 56 4.06 -13.50 20.64
C GLU A 56 2.73 -14.22 20.43
N ILE A 57 2.14 -14.73 21.52
CA ILE A 57 0.86 -15.43 21.47
C ILE A 57 -0.21 -14.55 22.08
N PHE A 58 -1.21 -14.22 21.28
CA PHE A 58 -2.38 -13.48 21.71
C PHE A 58 -3.55 -14.45 21.91
N TYR A 59 -3.96 -14.63 23.18
CA TYR A 59 -5.13 -15.43 23.50
C TYR A 59 -6.32 -14.53 23.82
N CYS A 60 -7.45 -14.80 23.17
CA CYS A 60 -8.71 -14.17 23.47
C CYS A 60 -9.83 -15.22 23.45
N GLY A 61 -10.37 -15.55 24.61
CA GLY A 61 -11.40 -16.59 24.76
C GLY A 61 -11.95 -16.68 26.17
N THR A 62 -12.77 -17.68 26.43
CA THR A 62 -13.43 -17.91 27.73
C THR A 62 -12.64 -18.81 28.67
N MET A 63 -11.59 -19.49 28.17
CA MET A 63 -10.75 -20.33 29.02
C MET A 63 -9.96 -19.45 30.01
N PRO A 64 -9.83 -19.79 31.28
CA PRO A 64 -8.96 -19.10 32.23
C PRO A 64 -7.53 -19.06 31.74
N PHE A 65 -6.82 -17.97 32.05
CA PHE A 65 -5.47 -17.72 31.56
C PHE A 65 -4.51 -18.88 31.85
N ASP A 66 -4.50 -19.39 33.09
CA ASP A 66 -3.57 -20.46 33.48
C ASP A 66 -3.81 -21.74 32.67
N ASN A 67 -5.06 -22.08 32.38
CA ASN A 67 -5.41 -23.25 31.57
C ASN A 67 -4.96 -23.03 30.09
N ALA A 68 -5.18 -21.82 29.55
CA ALA A 68 -4.73 -21.49 28.21
C ALA A 68 -3.21 -21.53 28.11
N TYR A 69 -2.52 -20.99 29.11
CA TYR A 69 -1.05 -21.01 29.17
C TYR A 69 -0.49 -22.45 29.26
N GLU A 70 -1.11 -23.32 30.12
CA GLU A 70 -0.69 -24.71 30.22
C GLU A 70 -0.85 -25.47 28.90
N VAL A 71 -2.03 -25.33 28.25
CA VAL A 71 -2.30 -25.98 26.96
C VAL A 71 -1.33 -25.51 25.90
N LEU A 72 -1.09 -24.19 25.78
CA LEU A 72 -0.20 -23.60 24.78
C LEU A 72 1.25 -24.00 25.04
N SER A 73 1.73 -23.90 26.27
CA SER A 73 3.12 -24.26 26.64
C SER A 73 3.42 -25.74 26.41
N LYS A 74 2.44 -26.62 26.58
CA LYS A 74 2.59 -28.07 26.39
C LYS A 74 2.59 -28.48 24.91
N ASN A 75 1.84 -27.76 24.07
CA ASN A 75 1.59 -28.18 22.68
C ASN A 75 2.34 -27.36 21.62
N LEU A 76 2.83 -26.18 21.96
CA LEU A 76 3.62 -25.40 21.04
C LEU A 76 5.11 -25.67 21.26
N PRO A 77 5.86 -26.00 20.19
CA PRO A 77 7.31 -26.23 20.27
C PRO A 77 8.05 -24.88 20.38
N LEU A 78 7.65 -24.06 21.35
CA LEU A 78 8.33 -22.79 21.61
C LEU A 78 9.61 -23.09 22.36
N VAL A 79 10.72 -22.83 21.73
CA VAL A 79 12.03 -22.85 22.38
C VAL A 79 12.14 -21.56 23.18
N ALA A 80 12.52 -21.66 24.44
CA ALA A 80 12.91 -20.49 25.24
C ALA A 80 14.15 -19.88 24.57
N ASN A 81 13.94 -18.90 23.70
CA ASN A 81 15.01 -18.34 22.89
C ASN A 81 15.71 -17.23 23.61
N GLU A 82 16.98 -17.41 23.74
CA GLU A 82 17.86 -16.41 24.31
C GLU A 82 18.04 -15.20 23.38
N LYS A 83 17.91 -15.32 22.08
CA LYS A 83 17.87 -14.20 21.10
C LYS A 83 17.37 -14.70 19.74
N PRO A 84 16.51 -13.93 19.03
CA PRO A 84 16.20 -14.23 17.64
C PRO A 84 17.48 -14.17 16.80
N THR A 85 17.72 -15.21 16.00
CA THR A 85 18.92 -15.30 15.16
C THR A 85 18.89 -14.35 13.98
N THR A 86 17.70 -13.92 13.57
CA THR A 86 17.47 -12.93 12.50
C THR A 86 16.22 -12.10 12.80
N SER A 87 16.29 -10.81 12.54
CA SER A 87 15.11 -9.95 12.56
C SER A 87 14.33 -10.10 11.24
N PRO A 88 12.99 -10.12 11.28
CA PRO A 88 12.19 -10.05 10.05
C PRO A 88 12.58 -8.80 9.27
N GLN A 89 12.78 -8.96 7.97
CA GLN A 89 13.08 -7.83 7.10
C GLN A 89 11.94 -7.68 6.09
N ASP A 90 11.38 -6.47 6.03
CA ASP A 90 10.47 -6.12 4.95
C ASP A 90 11.22 -6.03 3.63
N LYS A 91 10.51 -6.31 2.54
CA LYS A 91 11.01 -6.00 1.20
C LYS A 91 11.25 -4.50 1.10
N THR A 92 12.48 -4.13 0.76
CA THR A 92 12.84 -2.72 0.58
C THR A 92 12.19 -2.19 -0.69
N MET A 93 11.42 -1.14 -0.57
CA MET A 93 10.86 -0.41 -1.72
C MET A 93 11.99 0.17 -2.57
N ALA A 94 11.79 0.23 -3.87
CA ALA A 94 12.74 0.83 -4.80
C ALA A 94 12.92 2.32 -4.50
N THR A 95 14.15 2.80 -4.61
CA THR A 95 14.43 4.23 -4.54
C THR A 95 13.96 4.90 -5.84
N VAL A 96 13.11 5.91 -5.73
CA VAL A 96 12.62 6.70 -6.86
C VAL A 96 13.37 8.02 -6.88
N THR A 97 14.26 8.21 -7.85
CA THR A 97 15.07 9.43 -8.00
C THR A 97 14.64 10.31 -9.18
N GLU A 98 13.89 9.74 -10.10
CA GLU A 98 13.35 10.42 -11.30
C GLU A 98 11.93 9.93 -11.59
N ASN A 99 11.14 10.77 -12.20
CA ASN A 99 9.79 10.39 -12.61
C ASN A 99 9.83 9.32 -13.70
N THR A 100 9.18 8.18 -13.45
CA THR A 100 9.19 7.05 -14.39
C THR A 100 7.77 6.55 -14.64
N VAL A 101 7.46 6.27 -15.90
CA VAL A 101 6.19 5.67 -16.33
C VAL A 101 6.46 4.27 -16.86
N TYR A 102 5.96 3.26 -16.17
CA TYR A 102 5.98 1.87 -16.61
C TYR A 102 4.73 1.56 -17.42
N PHE A 103 4.88 1.25 -18.69
CA PHE A 103 3.76 0.89 -19.55
C PHE A 103 3.79 -0.59 -19.89
N LEU A 104 2.76 -1.33 -19.45
CA LEU A 104 2.54 -2.74 -19.78
C LEU A 104 1.40 -2.84 -20.80
N PRO A 105 1.70 -3.04 -22.11
CA PRO A 105 0.67 -3.20 -23.11
C PRO A 105 -0.06 -4.53 -22.91
N ASN A 106 -1.40 -4.48 -22.86
CA ASN A 106 -2.27 -5.65 -22.82
C ASN A 106 -3.47 -5.41 -23.73
N SER A 107 -3.48 -6.09 -24.90
CA SER A 107 -4.55 -5.96 -25.90
C SER A 107 -5.88 -6.57 -25.46
N ASP A 108 -5.86 -7.46 -24.47
CA ASP A 108 -7.03 -8.16 -23.95
C ASP A 108 -7.66 -7.42 -22.75
N ALA A 109 -7.02 -6.33 -22.30
CA ALA A 109 -7.55 -5.53 -21.21
C ALA A 109 -8.76 -4.70 -21.66
N GLU A 110 -9.93 -4.97 -21.09
CA GLU A 110 -11.14 -4.18 -21.33
C GLU A 110 -11.06 -2.79 -20.67
N GLN A 111 -10.31 -2.69 -19.59
CA GLN A 111 -10.06 -1.45 -18.83
C GLN A 111 -8.57 -1.24 -18.62
N ALA A 112 -8.17 0.02 -18.65
CA ALA A 112 -6.84 0.42 -18.21
C ALA A 112 -6.78 0.46 -16.68
N GLN A 113 -5.67 -0.05 -16.12
CA GLN A 113 -5.31 0.09 -14.72
C GLN A 113 -4.13 1.03 -14.60
N ILE A 114 -4.30 2.09 -13.82
CA ILE A 114 -3.26 3.10 -13.58
C ILE A 114 -2.92 3.07 -12.10
N TYR A 115 -1.65 2.98 -11.79
CA TYR A 115 -1.10 3.06 -10.45
C TYR A 115 -0.16 4.24 -10.33
N PHE A 116 -0.20 4.89 -9.21
CA PHE A 116 0.74 5.94 -8.81
C PHE A 116 1.44 5.52 -7.53
N PHE A 117 2.74 5.70 -7.47
CA PHE A 117 3.54 5.40 -6.29
C PHE A 117 4.61 6.47 -6.09
N MET A 118 4.66 7.01 -4.89
CA MET A 118 5.65 7.98 -4.45
C MET A 118 6.15 7.56 -3.07
N PRO A 119 7.41 7.11 -2.92
CA PRO A 119 7.98 6.89 -1.60
C PRO A 119 8.16 8.24 -0.89
N MET A 120 7.89 8.23 0.40
CA MET A 120 7.94 9.42 1.25
C MET A 120 8.93 9.22 2.41
N GLU A 121 8.97 10.15 3.33
CA GLU A 121 9.82 10.06 4.52
C GLU A 121 9.42 8.88 5.43
N LYS A 122 10.33 8.51 6.32
CA LYS A 122 10.05 7.50 7.34
C LYS A 122 8.83 7.88 8.17
N PHE A 123 8.09 6.85 8.58
CA PHE A 123 6.94 7.04 9.46
C PHE A 123 7.36 7.74 10.76
N ASP A 124 6.62 8.79 11.11
CA ASP A 124 6.66 9.45 12.41
C ASP A 124 5.22 9.63 12.91
N LYS A 125 4.91 9.14 14.11
CA LYS A 125 3.56 9.25 14.69
C LYS A 125 3.10 10.69 14.92
N LYS A 126 4.04 11.65 14.98
CA LYS A 126 3.67 13.08 15.12
C LYS A 126 2.85 13.57 13.92
N ASP A 127 3.04 12.96 12.77
CA ASP A 127 2.39 13.33 11.52
C ASP A 127 1.08 12.54 11.27
N ASP A 128 0.67 11.63 12.18
CA ASP A 128 -0.52 10.79 12.00
C ASP A 128 -1.76 11.63 11.68
N VAL A 129 -2.05 12.64 12.51
CA VAL A 129 -3.27 13.45 12.36
C VAL A 129 -3.26 14.23 11.05
N ILE A 130 -2.13 14.85 10.70
CA ILE A 130 -2.06 15.63 9.46
C ILE A 130 -2.07 14.74 8.22
N ARG A 131 -1.45 13.56 8.27
CA ARG A 131 -1.49 12.56 7.20
C ARG A 131 -2.92 12.05 6.97
N ASP A 132 -3.64 11.72 8.05
CA ASP A 132 -5.01 11.27 7.97
C ASP A 132 -5.94 12.38 7.46
N ALA A 133 -5.73 13.62 7.88
CA ALA A 133 -6.45 14.79 7.36
C ALA A 133 -6.19 15.01 5.86
N PHE A 134 -4.95 14.88 5.42
CA PHE A 134 -4.61 14.91 3.99
C PHE A 134 -5.31 13.77 3.24
N ASN A 135 -5.28 12.54 3.75
CA ASN A 135 -5.96 11.41 3.14
C ASN A 135 -7.46 11.65 3.00
N GLN A 136 -8.11 12.20 4.05
CA GLN A 136 -9.55 12.54 4.00
C GLN A 136 -9.82 13.64 2.96
N TYR A 137 -9.02 14.69 2.91
CA TYR A 137 -9.17 15.74 1.94
C TYR A 137 -8.92 15.26 0.51
N PHE A 138 -7.82 14.53 0.29
CA PHE A 138 -7.37 14.14 -1.03
C PHE A 138 -8.21 13.02 -1.63
N SER A 139 -8.59 12.01 -0.83
CA SER A 139 -9.31 10.84 -1.33
C SER A 139 -10.29 10.20 -0.33
N GLY A 140 -10.74 10.93 0.68
CA GLY A 140 -11.68 10.41 1.69
C GLY A 140 -13.08 10.20 1.14
N GLY A 141 -13.43 8.94 0.84
CA GLY A 141 -14.75 8.57 0.37
C GLY A 141 -15.19 9.29 -0.91
N PHE A 142 -16.50 9.51 -1.04
CA PHE A 142 -17.07 10.18 -2.23
C PHE A 142 -16.76 11.67 -2.33
N ASN A 143 -16.37 12.31 -1.24
CA ASN A 143 -16.08 13.74 -1.19
C ASN A 143 -14.60 14.07 -1.36
N GLY A 144 -13.71 13.07 -1.42
CA GLY A 144 -12.27 13.27 -1.68
C GLY A 144 -12.04 13.83 -3.08
N LEU A 145 -11.01 14.68 -3.22
CA LEU A 145 -10.69 15.34 -4.50
C LEU A 145 -10.53 14.36 -5.66
N VAL A 146 -9.83 13.25 -5.44
CA VAL A 146 -9.53 12.27 -6.49
C VAL A 146 -10.81 11.70 -7.09
N LEU A 147 -11.72 11.22 -6.27
CA LEU A 147 -12.96 10.61 -6.76
C LEU A 147 -13.92 11.66 -7.32
N ASP A 148 -14.04 12.82 -6.66
CA ASP A 148 -14.89 13.93 -7.10
C ASP A 148 -14.44 14.44 -8.49
N GLU A 149 -13.16 14.70 -8.70
CA GLU A 149 -12.63 15.25 -9.94
C GLU A 149 -12.63 14.25 -11.10
N ILE A 150 -12.32 12.98 -10.85
CA ILE A 150 -12.19 11.96 -11.91
C ILE A 150 -13.55 11.33 -12.23
N ARG A 151 -14.30 10.91 -11.20
CA ARG A 151 -15.58 10.23 -11.36
C ARG A 151 -16.75 11.20 -11.32
N GLY A 152 -16.85 12.01 -10.26
CA GLY A 152 -18.00 12.87 -10.00
C GLY A 152 -18.23 13.90 -11.12
N LYS A 153 -17.22 14.68 -11.43
CA LYS A 153 -17.33 15.78 -12.39
C LYS A 153 -17.12 15.38 -13.84
N ARG A 154 -16.34 14.33 -14.12
CA ARG A 154 -15.90 14.00 -15.48
C ARG A 154 -16.31 12.61 -15.96
N SER A 155 -16.81 11.75 -15.08
CA SER A 155 -17.22 10.38 -15.42
C SER A 155 -16.11 9.58 -16.15
N MET A 156 -14.85 9.82 -15.80
CA MET A 156 -13.70 9.22 -16.50
C MET A 156 -13.35 7.84 -15.96
N ALA A 157 -13.66 7.54 -14.69
CA ALA A 157 -13.33 6.27 -14.09
C ALA A 157 -14.46 5.73 -13.21
N TYR A 158 -14.57 4.42 -13.12
CA TYR A 158 -15.47 3.76 -12.16
C TYR A 158 -14.90 3.82 -10.74
N SER A 159 -13.61 3.59 -10.61
CA SER A 159 -12.88 3.66 -9.35
C SER A 159 -11.64 4.53 -9.49
N ALA A 160 -11.44 5.42 -8.54
CA ALA A 160 -10.25 6.23 -8.40
C ALA A 160 -10.02 6.53 -6.94
N GLY A 161 -8.79 6.45 -6.49
CA GLY A 161 -8.43 6.76 -5.11
C GLY A 161 -6.95 6.95 -4.93
N ALA A 162 -6.58 7.57 -3.82
CA ALA A 162 -5.20 7.67 -3.40
C ALA A 162 -5.11 7.81 -1.88
N TYR A 163 -4.01 7.35 -1.30
CA TYR A 163 -3.78 7.50 0.13
C TYR A 163 -2.30 7.45 0.47
N ILE A 164 -1.93 8.10 1.53
CA ILE A 164 -0.62 7.92 2.15
C ILE A 164 -0.72 6.74 3.10
N GLY A 165 -0.03 5.66 2.73
CA GLY A 165 0.04 4.44 3.51
C GLY A 165 1.17 4.49 4.54
N THR A 166 0.97 3.75 5.62
CA THR A 166 1.97 3.57 6.67
C THR A 166 2.61 2.20 6.58
N PRO A 167 3.91 2.07 6.87
CA PRO A 167 4.58 0.79 6.85
C PRO A 167 4.13 -0.11 8.01
N SER A 168 4.23 -1.42 7.82
CA SER A 168 3.95 -2.42 8.86
C SER A 168 5.05 -2.47 9.94
N LEU A 169 6.28 -2.11 9.59
CA LEU A 169 7.42 -2.11 10.50
C LEU A 169 7.97 -0.70 10.73
N PRO A 170 8.38 -0.37 11.96
CA PRO A 170 9.00 0.90 12.29
C PRO A 170 10.25 1.16 11.45
N GLY A 171 10.47 2.42 11.10
CA GLY A 171 11.66 2.84 10.36
C GLY A 171 11.59 2.68 8.84
N ASN A 172 10.54 2.05 8.32
CA ASN A 172 10.27 2.02 6.89
C ASN A 172 9.60 3.32 6.43
N PRO A 173 9.74 3.70 5.14
CA PRO A 173 9.11 4.90 4.60
C PRO A 173 7.60 4.74 4.52
N THR A 174 6.89 5.86 4.67
CA THR A 174 5.53 6.02 4.19
C THR A 174 5.52 6.13 2.67
N TYR A 175 4.35 6.05 2.05
CA TYR A 175 4.24 6.19 0.59
C TYR A 175 2.88 6.73 0.20
N LEU A 176 2.84 7.57 -0.81
CA LEU A 176 1.58 7.92 -1.48
C LEU A 176 1.31 6.93 -2.59
N PHE A 177 0.20 6.25 -2.48
CA PHE A 177 -0.30 5.30 -3.47
C PHE A 177 -1.60 5.81 -4.08
N GLY A 178 -1.75 5.66 -5.39
CA GLY A 178 -2.98 5.96 -6.12
C GLY A 178 -3.33 4.85 -7.10
N ASN A 179 -4.62 4.70 -7.36
CA ASN A 179 -5.12 3.78 -8.38
C ASN A 179 -6.32 4.36 -9.12
N ILE A 180 -6.41 4.08 -10.42
CA ILE A 180 -7.51 4.47 -11.29
C ILE A 180 -7.85 3.30 -12.20
N GLY A 181 -9.12 2.85 -12.17
CA GLY A 181 -9.67 1.90 -13.13
C GLY A 181 -10.58 2.63 -14.11
N THR A 182 -10.21 2.67 -15.40
CA THR A 182 -10.88 3.48 -16.42
C THR A 182 -10.97 2.74 -17.76
N GLN A 183 -11.79 3.25 -18.69
CA GLN A 183 -11.77 2.80 -20.08
C GLN A 183 -10.43 3.12 -20.72
N ASN A 184 -9.95 2.27 -21.63
CA ASN A 184 -8.62 2.45 -22.24
C ASN A 184 -8.48 3.79 -22.97
N ASP A 185 -9.50 4.23 -23.69
CA ASP A 185 -9.54 5.50 -24.45
C ASP A 185 -9.56 6.75 -23.53
N LYS A 186 -9.90 6.59 -22.26
CA LYS A 186 -9.91 7.67 -21.24
C LYS A 186 -8.68 7.65 -20.33
N ALA A 187 -7.79 6.69 -20.49
CA ALA A 187 -6.66 6.51 -19.57
C ALA A 187 -5.74 7.74 -19.51
N ASN A 188 -5.40 8.32 -20.67
CA ASN A 188 -4.58 9.53 -20.71
C ASN A 188 -5.27 10.71 -20.01
N ASP A 189 -6.56 10.94 -20.26
CA ASP A 189 -7.30 12.06 -19.68
C ASP A 189 -7.50 11.89 -18.17
N ALA A 190 -7.81 10.67 -17.71
CA ALA A 190 -7.94 10.38 -16.29
C ALA A 190 -6.61 10.58 -15.55
N LEU A 191 -5.50 10.15 -16.15
CA LEU A 191 -4.16 10.39 -15.61
C LEU A 191 -3.84 11.89 -15.58
N ASP A 192 -4.22 12.66 -16.60
CA ASP A 192 -4.01 14.11 -16.66
C ASP A 192 -4.69 14.81 -15.49
N VAL A 193 -5.93 14.44 -15.20
CA VAL A 193 -6.68 14.98 -14.04
C VAL A 193 -6.00 14.60 -12.73
N PHE A 194 -5.63 13.32 -12.56
CA PHE A 194 -4.97 12.87 -11.34
C PHE A 194 -3.63 13.58 -11.10
N MET A 195 -2.81 13.68 -12.15
CA MET A 195 -1.52 14.36 -12.04
C MET A 195 -1.67 15.86 -11.82
N GLY A 196 -2.76 16.47 -12.32
CA GLY A 196 -3.12 17.84 -11.97
C GLY A 196 -3.33 18.02 -10.48
N LEU A 197 -4.01 17.07 -9.80
CA LEU A 197 -4.20 17.10 -8.35
C LEU A 197 -2.90 16.90 -7.57
N ILE A 198 -1.98 16.09 -8.09
CA ILE A 198 -0.65 15.87 -7.49
C ILE A 198 0.24 17.12 -7.61
N THR A 199 0.19 17.81 -8.75
CA THR A 199 1.07 18.96 -9.02
C THR A 199 0.55 20.29 -8.50
N ASP A 200 -0.77 20.45 -8.49
CA ASP A 200 -1.44 21.67 -8.03
C ASP A 200 -2.80 21.33 -7.37
N MET A 201 -2.74 20.88 -6.13
CA MET A 201 -3.92 20.47 -5.36
C MET A 201 -4.88 21.64 -5.15
N PRO A 202 -6.16 21.54 -5.56
CA PRO A 202 -7.17 22.56 -5.27
C PRO A 202 -7.23 22.87 -3.77
N LYS A 203 -7.46 24.13 -3.41
CA LYS A 203 -7.47 24.60 -2.02
C LYS A 203 -8.90 24.99 -1.59
N ASN A 204 -9.69 24.03 -1.14
CA ASN A 204 -11.08 24.20 -0.71
C ASN A 204 -11.15 24.24 0.83
N ALA A 205 -10.90 25.39 1.43
CA ALA A 205 -10.82 25.57 2.88
C ALA A 205 -12.14 25.29 3.63
N ASP A 206 -13.27 25.41 2.94
CA ASP A 206 -14.61 25.11 3.47
C ASP A 206 -14.83 23.63 3.84
N ARG A 207 -13.94 22.74 3.39
CA ARG A 207 -14.01 21.31 3.72
C ARG A 207 -13.44 20.95 5.11
N ILE A 208 -12.73 21.84 5.78
CA ILE A 208 -12.00 21.52 7.02
C ILE A 208 -12.92 21.01 8.14
N ASP A 209 -14.09 21.62 8.32
CA ASP A 209 -15.00 21.22 9.40
C ASP A 209 -15.58 19.82 9.17
N ASN A 210 -15.85 19.45 7.92
CA ASN A 210 -16.29 18.11 7.57
C ASN A 210 -15.19 17.07 7.81
N ILE A 211 -13.94 17.39 7.47
CA ILE A 211 -12.77 16.53 7.70
C ILE A 211 -12.60 16.29 9.20
N LYS A 212 -12.58 17.35 10.01
CA LYS A 212 -12.46 17.25 11.47
C LYS A 212 -13.60 16.44 12.08
N SER A 213 -14.82 16.66 11.64
CA SER A 213 -16.00 15.94 12.12
C SER A 213 -15.90 14.43 11.80
N TYR A 214 -15.48 14.09 10.58
CA TYR A 214 -15.27 12.70 10.18
C TYR A 214 -14.16 12.03 11.00
N MET A 215 -12.99 12.65 11.10
CA MET A 215 -11.86 12.11 11.86
C MET A 215 -12.20 11.91 13.33
N ARG A 216 -12.90 12.88 13.93
CA ARG A 216 -13.38 12.77 15.31
C ARG A 216 -14.34 11.60 15.49
N GLN A 217 -15.32 11.46 14.59
CA GLN A 217 -16.29 10.36 14.63
C GLN A 217 -15.56 9.02 14.50
N GLU A 218 -14.65 8.90 13.54
CA GLU A 218 -13.87 7.67 13.33
C GLU A 218 -13.06 7.28 14.57
N MET A 219 -12.32 8.21 15.15
CA MET A 219 -11.54 7.99 16.37
C MET A 219 -12.40 7.55 17.56
N LEU A 220 -13.63 8.05 17.67
CA LEU A 220 -14.52 7.74 18.81
C LEU A 220 -15.35 6.48 18.60
N THR A 221 -15.56 6.03 17.37
CA THR A 221 -16.46 4.91 17.06
C THR A 221 -15.77 3.67 16.50
N THR A 222 -14.59 3.84 15.91
CA THR A 222 -13.87 2.71 15.31
C THR A 222 -12.98 2.04 16.34
N HIS A 223 -13.37 0.83 16.76
CA HIS A 223 -12.62 0.06 17.72
C HIS A 223 -12.37 -1.36 17.18
N PRO A 224 -11.23 -1.96 17.49
CA PRO A 224 -10.97 -3.35 17.14
C PRO A 224 -11.97 -4.27 17.85
N SER A 225 -12.35 -5.36 17.18
CA SER A 225 -13.12 -6.42 17.83
C SER A 225 -12.37 -6.93 19.06
N PHE A 226 -13.08 -7.53 20.02
CA PHE A 226 -12.44 -8.03 21.24
C PHE A 226 -11.31 -9.04 20.96
N ARG A 227 -11.43 -9.82 19.88
CA ARG A 227 -10.41 -10.80 19.47
C ARG A 227 -9.13 -10.17 18.93
N ASN A 228 -9.25 -9.00 18.31
CA ASN A 228 -8.12 -8.31 17.68
C ASN A 228 -7.47 -7.25 18.58
N LYS A 229 -8.00 -7.04 19.80
CA LYS A 229 -7.48 -5.99 20.70
C LYS A 229 -6.00 -6.14 21.03
N ALA A 230 -5.56 -7.35 21.33
CA ALA A 230 -4.16 -7.59 21.71
C ALA A 230 -3.21 -7.33 20.53
N GLU A 231 -3.56 -7.82 19.33
CA GLU A 231 -2.80 -7.56 18.11
C GLU A 231 -2.80 -6.07 17.74
N TYR A 232 -3.95 -5.41 17.85
CA TYR A 232 -4.08 -3.96 17.64
C TYR A 232 -3.19 -3.17 18.60
N MET A 233 -3.23 -3.47 19.90
CA MET A 233 -2.36 -2.82 20.88
C MET A 233 -0.88 -3.05 20.56
N ARG A 234 -0.51 -4.25 20.13
CA ARG A 234 0.86 -4.55 19.73
C ARG A 234 1.30 -3.77 18.50
N SER A 235 0.42 -3.64 17.51
CA SER A 235 0.71 -2.83 16.32
C SER A 235 0.94 -1.36 16.66
N LEU A 236 0.14 -0.79 17.57
CA LEU A 236 0.32 0.57 18.08
C LEU A 236 1.66 0.75 18.80
N GLN A 237 2.05 -0.20 19.65
CA GLN A 237 3.34 -0.17 20.35
C GLN A 237 4.51 -0.18 19.38
N ARG A 238 4.42 -0.97 18.29
CA ARG A 238 5.45 -1.02 17.24
C ARG A 238 5.69 0.34 16.58
N VAL A 239 4.65 1.15 16.44
CA VAL A 239 4.74 2.50 15.85
C VAL A 239 4.87 3.61 16.91
N GLY A 240 5.10 3.26 18.19
CA GLY A 240 5.47 4.19 19.24
C GLY A 240 4.32 4.74 20.08
N TYR A 241 3.12 4.15 20.02
CA TYR A 241 2.03 4.45 20.94
C TYR A 241 2.08 3.51 22.14
N ASN A 242 1.97 4.10 23.35
CA ASN A 242 1.90 3.32 24.61
C ASN A 242 0.48 3.20 25.17
N ASP A 243 -0.47 3.93 24.61
CA ASP A 243 -1.88 3.98 25.01
C ASP A 243 -2.74 4.20 23.76
N ASP A 244 -4.05 4.32 23.93
CA ASP A 244 -5.00 4.66 22.88
C ASP A 244 -4.63 5.97 22.17
N PRO A 245 -4.33 5.94 20.86
CA PRO A 245 -3.97 7.12 20.08
C PRO A 245 -5.01 8.23 20.15
N THR A 246 -6.28 7.89 20.38
CA THR A 246 -7.39 8.86 20.47
C THR A 246 -7.12 9.91 21.53
N LYS A 247 -6.54 9.54 22.67
CA LYS A 247 -6.22 10.46 23.77
C LYS A 247 -5.22 11.55 23.34
N GLU A 248 -4.22 11.16 22.57
CA GLU A 248 -3.17 12.07 22.10
C GLU A 248 -3.62 12.86 20.85
N ASN A 249 -4.37 12.23 19.95
CA ASN A 249 -4.65 12.75 18.62
C ASN A 249 -5.93 13.58 18.54
N LEU A 250 -6.94 13.31 19.36
CA LEU A 250 -8.20 14.05 19.32
C LEU A 250 -8.01 15.57 19.53
N PRO A 251 -7.21 16.05 20.52
CA PRO A 251 -6.93 17.49 20.64
C PRO A 251 -6.20 18.08 19.42
N LYS A 252 -5.35 17.28 18.73
CA LYS A 252 -4.67 17.72 17.51
C LYS A 252 -5.66 17.88 16.35
N VAL A 253 -6.65 16.97 16.23
CA VAL A 253 -7.75 17.11 15.24
C VAL A 253 -8.53 18.40 15.51
N ASP A 254 -8.81 18.71 16.77
CA ASP A 254 -9.53 19.93 17.14
C ASP A 254 -8.78 21.21 16.77
N ALA A 255 -7.47 21.20 16.88
CA ALA A 255 -6.59 22.34 16.54
C ALA A 255 -6.27 22.44 15.05
N LEU A 256 -6.56 21.38 14.24
CA LEU A 256 -6.20 21.30 12.83
C LEU A 256 -6.82 22.45 12.02
N THR A 257 -6.03 23.04 11.12
CA THR A 257 -6.47 24.04 10.15
C THR A 257 -6.33 23.52 8.72
N PHE A 258 -7.00 24.15 7.78
CA PHE A 258 -6.84 23.79 6.37
C PHE A 258 -5.43 24.12 5.84
N ASP A 259 -4.82 25.18 6.35
CA ASP A 259 -3.46 25.58 6.00
C ASP A 259 -2.43 24.50 6.40
N ASP A 260 -2.68 23.74 7.46
CA ASP A 260 -1.82 22.61 7.84
C ASP A 260 -1.85 21.52 6.76
N ILE A 261 -3.03 21.22 6.19
CA ILE A 261 -3.17 20.25 5.10
C ILE A 261 -2.43 20.74 3.85
N VAL A 262 -2.57 22.02 3.51
CA VAL A 262 -1.88 22.62 2.36
C VAL A 262 -0.37 22.58 2.57
N LYS A 263 0.12 22.94 3.75
CA LYS A 263 1.54 22.89 4.09
C LYS A 263 2.08 21.46 3.98
N TYR A 264 1.35 20.48 4.53
CA TYR A 264 1.75 19.07 4.43
C TYR A 264 1.87 18.61 2.98
N TYR A 265 0.92 18.97 2.12
CA TYR A 265 0.99 18.70 0.68
C TYR A 265 2.21 19.36 0.03
N GLU A 266 2.47 20.64 0.29
CA GLU A 266 3.57 21.37 -0.34
C GLU A 266 4.95 20.82 0.09
N GLU A 267 5.08 20.36 1.33
CA GLU A 267 6.34 19.82 1.86
C GLU A 267 6.59 18.36 1.47
N ASN A 268 5.54 17.54 1.41
CA ASN A 268 5.68 16.10 1.31
C ASN A 268 5.25 15.49 -0.02
N VAL A 269 4.41 16.16 -0.81
CA VAL A 269 3.86 15.62 -2.06
C VAL A 269 4.31 16.41 -3.28
N LYS A 270 4.14 17.72 -3.25
CA LYS A 270 4.40 18.58 -4.40
C LYS A 270 5.87 18.52 -4.85
N GLY A 271 6.10 18.20 -6.13
CA GLY A 271 7.45 18.22 -6.73
C GLY A 271 8.36 17.05 -6.33
N LYS A 272 7.83 16.06 -5.59
CA LYS A 272 8.60 14.86 -5.24
C LYS A 272 8.61 13.87 -6.42
N PRO A 273 9.66 13.05 -6.57
CA PRO A 273 9.74 12.05 -7.62
C PRO A 273 8.76 10.89 -7.37
N TYR A 274 8.23 10.33 -8.46
CA TYR A 274 7.21 9.28 -8.43
C TYR A 274 7.37 8.27 -9.55
N CYS A 275 6.66 7.16 -9.42
CA CYS A 275 6.45 6.19 -10.48
C CYS A 275 4.96 6.10 -10.85
N ILE A 276 4.68 5.89 -12.12
CA ILE A 276 3.35 5.57 -12.64
C ILE A 276 3.43 4.21 -13.32
N GLY A 277 2.50 3.30 -13.02
CA GLY A 277 2.31 2.03 -13.72
C GLY A 277 1.01 2.07 -14.50
N ILE A 278 1.05 1.75 -15.78
CA ILE A 278 -0.13 1.73 -16.65
C ILE A 278 -0.19 0.40 -17.37
N MET A 279 -1.30 -0.33 -17.22
CA MET A 279 -1.62 -1.49 -18.03
C MET A 279 -2.90 -1.22 -18.81
N GLY A 280 -2.90 -1.51 -20.10
CA GLY A 280 -4.07 -1.36 -20.95
C GLY A 280 -3.81 -1.59 -22.42
N ASN A 281 -4.85 -1.39 -23.25
CA ASN A 281 -4.78 -1.64 -24.67
C ASN A 281 -3.90 -0.59 -25.38
N PRO A 282 -2.80 -0.99 -26.02
CA PRO A 282 -1.87 -0.07 -26.68
C PRO A 282 -2.45 0.64 -27.91
N LYS A 283 -3.63 0.24 -28.39
CA LYS A 283 -4.31 0.93 -29.51
C LYS A 283 -5.04 2.19 -29.05
N ASP A 284 -5.47 2.20 -27.79
CA ASP A 284 -6.32 3.26 -27.23
C ASP A 284 -5.52 4.22 -26.33
N ILE A 285 -4.39 3.77 -25.76
CA ILE A 285 -3.53 4.56 -24.90
C ILE A 285 -2.42 5.23 -25.72
N ASP A 286 -2.39 6.56 -25.74
CA ASP A 286 -1.33 7.33 -26.38
C ASP A 286 -0.08 7.35 -25.50
N VAL A 287 0.86 6.45 -25.80
CA VAL A 287 2.12 6.31 -25.04
C VAL A 287 3.00 7.56 -25.13
N LYS A 288 2.96 8.33 -26.23
CA LYS A 288 3.73 9.58 -26.37
C LYS A 288 3.26 10.65 -25.39
N LYS A 289 1.97 10.72 -25.13
CA LYS A 289 1.43 11.63 -24.12
C LYS A 289 1.91 11.33 -22.71
N LEU A 290 2.36 10.10 -22.44
CA LEU A 290 2.87 9.71 -21.12
C LEU A 290 4.28 10.28 -20.85
N GLU A 291 5.04 10.62 -21.90
CA GLU A 291 6.41 11.18 -21.78
C GLU A 291 6.46 12.49 -20.98
N LYS A 292 5.33 13.24 -20.94
CA LYS A 292 5.24 14.47 -20.13
C LYS A 292 5.33 14.23 -18.63
N TYR A 293 5.07 13.00 -18.17
CA TYR A 293 5.12 12.63 -16.76
C TYR A 293 6.44 12.01 -16.32
N GLY A 294 7.31 11.66 -17.24
CA GLY A 294 8.61 11.09 -16.95
C GLY A 294 9.10 10.14 -18.03
N LYS A 295 10.19 9.47 -17.77
CA LYS A 295 10.77 8.47 -18.66
C LYS A 295 9.83 7.28 -18.83
N VAL A 296 9.41 7.01 -20.08
CA VAL A 296 8.54 5.87 -20.37
C VAL A 296 9.38 4.60 -20.55
N VAL A 297 9.08 3.59 -19.73
CA VAL A 297 9.67 2.25 -19.80
C VAL A 297 8.57 1.26 -20.21
N LYS A 298 8.67 0.76 -21.45
CA LYS A 298 7.75 -0.28 -21.92
C LYS A 298 8.16 -1.62 -21.35
N LEU A 299 7.24 -2.24 -20.61
CA LEU A 299 7.41 -3.56 -20.00
C LEU A 299 6.80 -4.65 -20.86
N ASN A 300 7.18 -5.89 -20.59
CA ASN A 300 6.54 -7.09 -21.06
C ASN A 300 6.36 -8.08 -19.91
N GLU A 301 5.53 -9.12 -20.10
CA GLU A 301 5.22 -10.10 -19.08
C GLU A 301 6.46 -10.78 -18.50
N ARG A 302 7.47 -11.08 -19.35
CA ARG A 302 8.71 -11.74 -18.92
C ARG A 302 9.49 -10.95 -17.88
N LYS A 303 9.36 -9.61 -17.87
CA LYS A 303 10.04 -8.75 -16.93
C LYS A 303 9.38 -8.77 -15.55
N LEU A 304 8.12 -9.18 -15.46
CA LEU A 304 7.32 -9.13 -14.25
C LEU A 304 7.29 -10.42 -13.45
N PHE A 305 7.69 -11.55 -14.05
CA PHE A 305 7.61 -12.87 -13.43
C PHE A 305 8.96 -13.59 -13.43
N ASN A 306 9.11 -14.57 -12.53
CA ASN A 306 10.21 -15.51 -12.62
C ASN A 306 10.08 -16.33 -13.91
N THR A 307 11.08 -16.22 -14.77
CA THR A 307 11.09 -16.87 -16.10
C THR A 307 12.24 -17.88 -16.26
N LYS A 308 12.90 -18.29 -15.17
CA LYS A 308 14.07 -19.19 -15.22
C LYS A 308 13.78 -20.49 -15.99
N ASP A 309 12.57 -21.02 -15.84
CA ASP A 309 12.16 -22.30 -16.44
C ASP A 309 11.01 -22.14 -17.48
N ALA A 310 10.64 -20.91 -17.84
CA ALA A 310 9.53 -20.70 -18.75
C ALA A 310 9.96 -20.96 -20.20
N LEU A 311 9.39 -21.97 -20.81
CA LEU A 311 9.31 -22.11 -22.25
C LEU A 311 8.21 -21.16 -22.75
N PHE A 312 8.59 -19.99 -23.27
CA PHE A 312 7.69 -19.03 -23.91
C PHE A 312 7.62 -19.25 -25.42
#